data_720163f41050f9e14afada2adbce8a42
#
_entry.id   720163f41050f9e14afada2adbce8a42
#
_cell.length_a   1.000
_cell.length_b   1.000
_cell.length_c   1.000
_cell.angle_alpha   90.00
_cell.angle_beta   90.00
_cell.angle_gamma   90.00
#
_symmetry.space_group_name_H-M   'P 1'
#
loop_
_entity.id
_entity.type
_entity.pdbx_description
1 polymer ?
#
loop_
_entity_poly.entity_id
_entity_poly.type
_entity_poly.pdbx_seq_one_letter_code
_entity_poly.pdbx_strand_id
1 'polypeptide(L)'
;IYSRYPIHSVKALYYKNSSNMSLIADVRINNQYIRVINNHFETTSVNAYRGIITAPGKSLKIRAKAVKNLILQMKDNNRKRTIQADSIHAEIQRSPYPVIVCGDFNDTPASYTYHRVKKGLTDGFQDVGNGYQYTFRQLYRLWRIDYVFYSESLKGQNYFSPDVSYSDHNMVVWRGCVKN
;
A
#
# COMPACT_ATOMS: atom_id res chain seq x y z
N ILE A 1 -5.18 6.41 11.89
CA ILE A 1 -6.45 5.65 11.80
C ILE A 1 -7.51 6.42 12.57
N TYR A 2 -8.64 6.72 11.92
CA TYR A 2 -9.84 7.27 12.53
C TYR A 2 -10.93 6.21 12.47
N SER A 3 -11.75 6.07 13.52
CA SER A 3 -12.80 5.07 13.58
C SER A 3 -14.03 5.63 14.31
N ARG A 4 -15.24 5.29 13.82
CA ARG A 4 -16.50 5.48 14.56
C ARG A 4 -16.70 4.41 15.63
N TYR A 5 -15.97 3.31 15.51
CA TYR A 5 -16.02 2.19 16.45
C TYR A 5 -14.88 2.29 17.45
N PRO A 6 -15.03 1.75 18.65
CA PRO A 6 -13.96 1.76 19.64
C PRO A 6 -12.71 1.05 19.13
N ILE A 7 -11.56 1.70 19.27
CA ILE A 7 -10.24 1.12 19.04
C ILE A 7 -9.78 0.53 20.37
N HIS A 8 -9.54 -0.79 20.40
CA HIS A 8 -9.16 -1.52 21.59
C HIS A 8 -7.66 -1.53 21.82
N SER A 9 -6.88 -1.72 20.76
CA SER A 9 -5.43 -1.72 20.83
C SER A 9 -4.82 -1.03 19.61
N VAL A 10 -3.64 -0.46 19.79
CA VAL A 10 -2.86 0.17 18.71
C VAL A 10 -1.40 -0.20 18.85
N LYS A 11 -0.76 -0.60 17.76
CA LYS A 11 0.67 -0.88 17.65
C LYS A 11 1.24 -0.18 16.42
N ALA A 12 2.33 0.55 16.58
CA ALA A 12 3.10 1.08 15.47
C ALA A 12 4.30 0.16 15.19
N LEU A 13 4.50 -0.16 13.91
CA LEU A 13 5.69 -0.87 13.43
C LEU A 13 6.61 0.12 12.73
N TYR A 14 7.74 0.39 13.33
CA TYR A 14 8.82 1.18 12.76
C TYR A 14 9.82 0.27 12.06
N TYR A 15 10.30 0.70 10.91
CA TYR A 15 11.23 -0.07 10.12
C TYR A 15 12.63 0.52 10.18
N LYS A 16 13.64 -0.32 10.36
CA LYS A 16 15.03 0.11 10.41
C LYS A 16 15.43 0.77 9.08
N ASN A 17 16.08 1.94 9.17
CA ASN A 17 16.55 2.70 8.00
C ASN A 17 15.42 3.14 7.04
N SER A 18 14.23 3.40 7.59
CA SER A 18 13.08 3.93 6.86
C SER A 18 12.38 4.98 7.73
N SER A 19 11.86 6.04 7.12
CA SER A 19 10.96 6.99 7.76
C SER A 19 9.50 6.53 7.70
N ASN A 20 9.23 5.46 6.99
CA ASN A 20 7.90 4.89 6.80
C ASN A 20 7.57 3.92 7.94
N MET A 21 6.29 3.72 8.17
CA MET A 21 5.79 2.89 9.26
C MET A 21 4.47 2.22 8.88
N SER A 22 4.09 1.23 9.66
CA SER A 22 2.74 0.65 9.61
C SER A 22 2.04 0.79 10.96
N LEU A 23 0.73 1.00 10.92
CA LEU A 23 -0.13 1.07 12.09
C LEU A 23 -1.05 -0.14 12.13
N ILE A 24 -1.13 -0.81 13.25
CA ILE A 24 -2.02 -1.93 13.51
C ILE A 24 -2.99 -1.50 14.59
N ALA A 25 -4.29 -1.67 14.35
CA ALA A 25 -5.33 -1.36 15.31
C ALA A 25 -6.37 -2.48 15.36
N ASP A 26 -6.75 -2.88 16.55
CA ASP A 26 -7.88 -3.79 16.76
C ASP A 26 -9.13 -2.96 17.04
N VAL A 27 -10.08 -3.00 16.12
CA VAL A 27 -11.31 -2.22 16.14
C VAL A 27 -12.48 -3.14 16.52
N ARG A 28 -13.26 -2.74 17.52
CA ARG A 28 -14.45 -3.49 17.94
C ARG A 28 -15.66 -3.04 17.16
N ILE A 29 -16.18 -3.91 16.30
CA ILE A 29 -17.40 -3.70 15.53
C ILE A 29 -18.49 -4.65 16.08
N ASN A 30 -19.51 -4.09 16.72
CA ASN A 30 -20.48 -4.86 17.49
C ASN A 30 -19.78 -5.74 18.55
N ASN A 31 -19.93 -7.07 18.46
CA ASN A 31 -19.30 -8.03 19.38
C ASN A 31 -18.04 -8.72 18.81
N GLN A 32 -17.50 -8.22 17.70
CA GLN A 32 -16.35 -8.81 17.03
C GLN A 32 -15.20 -7.80 16.93
N TYR A 33 -13.98 -8.31 16.93
CA TYR A 33 -12.79 -7.52 16.64
C TYR A 33 -12.34 -7.74 15.21
N ILE A 34 -11.93 -6.67 14.56
CA ILE A 34 -11.27 -6.68 13.25
C ILE A 34 -9.94 -5.99 13.41
N ARG A 35 -8.87 -6.63 12.97
CA ARG A 35 -7.54 -6.03 12.91
C ARG A 35 -7.39 -5.22 11.64
N VAL A 36 -7.16 -3.93 11.76
CA VAL A 36 -6.86 -3.03 10.65
C VAL A 36 -5.37 -2.74 10.64
N ILE A 37 -4.70 -3.04 9.53
CA ILE A 37 -3.28 -2.75 9.30
C ILE A 37 -3.19 -1.71 8.20
N ASN A 38 -2.72 -0.51 8.54
CA ASN A 38 -2.52 0.58 7.59
C ASN A 38 -1.03 0.76 7.33
N ASN A 39 -0.62 0.61 6.07
CA ASN A 39 0.77 0.60 5.64
C ASN A 39 1.12 1.87 4.86
N HIS A 40 2.33 2.36 5.09
CA HIS A 40 3.03 3.21 4.15
C HIS A 40 4.45 2.63 4.00
N PHE A 41 4.66 1.89 2.92
CA PHE A 41 5.95 1.24 2.67
C PHE A 41 6.96 2.18 2.01
N GLU A 42 8.23 1.78 1.98
CA GLU A 42 9.34 2.57 1.46
C GLU A 42 9.05 3.08 0.05
N THR A 43 9.27 4.38 -0.18
CA THR A 43 8.94 5.04 -1.44
C THR A 43 9.87 4.61 -2.58
N THR A 44 9.40 4.72 -3.82
CA THR A 44 10.26 4.45 -5.00
C THR A 44 11.24 5.58 -5.30
N SER A 45 11.03 6.79 -4.77
CA SER A 45 11.84 7.99 -4.99
C SER A 45 11.98 8.43 -6.46
N VAL A 46 11.11 7.95 -7.34
CA VAL A 46 11.16 8.27 -8.79
C VAL A 46 11.08 9.78 -9.05
N ASN A 47 10.25 10.47 -8.28
CA ASN A 47 10.06 11.92 -8.45
C ASN A 47 11.32 12.73 -8.20
N ALA A 48 12.22 12.29 -7.30
CA ALA A 48 13.48 12.97 -7.02
C ALA A 48 14.41 13.02 -8.23
N TYR A 49 14.36 12.02 -9.11
CA TYR A 49 15.23 11.92 -10.29
C TYR A 49 14.55 12.39 -11.57
N ARG A 50 13.23 12.38 -11.64
CA ARG A 50 12.46 12.76 -12.83
C ARG A 50 12.86 14.14 -13.33
N GLY A 51 12.92 15.15 -12.47
CA GLY A 51 13.31 16.51 -12.83
C GLY A 51 14.69 16.60 -13.46
N ILE A 52 15.65 15.77 -13.03
CA ILE A 52 17.01 15.74 -13.59
C ILE A 52 17.02 15.03 -14.96
N ILE A 53 16.30 13.93 -15.07
CA ILE A 53 16.28 13.08 -16.28
C ILE A 53 15.57 13.81 -17.43
N THR A 54 14.47 14.52 -17.15
CA THR A 54 13.63 15.19 -18.15
C THR A 54 13.98 16.65 -18.39
N ALA A 55 14.88 17.26 -17.57
CA ALA A 55 15.22 18.68 -17.67
C ALA A 55 15.84 19.03 -19.05
N PRO A 56 15.35 20.07 -19.72
CA PRO A 56 15.98 20.57 -20.93
C PRO A 56 17.42 21.01 -20.66
N GLY A 57 18.31 20.87 -21.65
CA GLY A 57 19.70 21.34 -21.57
C GLY A 57 20.67 20.54 -20.71
N LYS A 58 20.21 19.48 -20.01
CA LYS A 58 21.14 18.58 -19.28
C LYS A 58 21.90 17.66 -20.25
N SER A 59 23.21 17.51 -20.05
CA SER A 59 24.02 16.62 -20.85
C SER A 59 23.63 15.16 -20.67
N LEU A 60 23.89 14.32 -21.68
CA LEU A 60 23.63 12.87 -21.64
C LEU A 60 24.35 12.20 -20.45
N LYS A 61 25.57 12.66 -20.12
CA LYS A 61 26.34 12.14 -18.98
C LYS A 61 25.63 12.37 -17.64
N ILE A 62 25.02 13.54 -17.43
CA ILE A 62 24.25 13.87 -16.21
C ILE A 62 23.00 13.02 -16.14
N ARG A 63 22.25 12.89 -17.24
CA ARG A 63 21.05 12.05 -17.30
C ARG A 63 21.37 10.58 -17.04
N ALA A 64 22.42 10.04 -17.67
CA ALA A 64 22.84 8.65 -17.46
C ALA A 64 23.24 8.39 -16.00
N LYS A 65 23.96 9.33 -15.36
CA LYS A 65 24.28 9.24 -13.93
C LYS A 65 23.03 9.26 -13.05
N ALA A 66 22.06 10.13 -13.36
CA ALA A 66 20.79 10.18 -12.62
C ALA A 66 19.99 8.88 -12.76
N VAL A 67 19.90 8.30 -13.96
CA VAL A 67 19.25 7.02 -14.20
C VAL A 67 19.95 5.88 -13.42
N LYS A 68 21.28 5.82 -13.47
CA LYS A 68 22.05 4.82 -12.70
C LYS A 68 21.76 4.94 -11.20
N ASN A 69 21.78 6.15 -10.65
CA ASN A 69 21.50 6.38 -9.24
C ASN A 69 20.05 6.01 -8.87
N LEU A 70 19.09 6.34 -9.73
CA LEU A 70 17.68 5.92 -9.56
C LEU A 70 17.55 4.40 -9.48
N ILE A 71 18.21 3.67 -10.40
CA ILE A 71 18.16 2.19 -10.40
C ILE A 71 18.73 1.61 -9.10
N LEU A 72 19.86 2.14 -8.63
CA LEU A 72 20.48 1.70 -7.38
C LEU A 72 19.58 1.98 -6.18
N GLN A 73 18.95 3.14 -6.14
CA GLN A 73 18.04 3.50 -5.07
C GLN A 73 16.74 2.67 -5.12
N MET A 74 16.19 2.42 -6.30
CA MET A 74 15.03 1.53 -6.46
C MET A 74 15.34 0.12 -5.96
N LYS A 75 16.54 -0.40 -6.23
CA LYS A 75 16.97 -1.72 -5.73
C LYS A 75 17.02 -1.74 -4.19
N ASP A 76 17.57 -0.71 -3.55
CA ASP A 76 17.62 -0.61 -2.09
C ASP A 76 16.20 -0.46 -1.49
N ASN A 77 15.37 0.40 -2.08
CA ASN A 77 13.99 0.60 -1.63
C ASN A 77 13.15 -0.67 -1.81
N ASN A 78 13.34 -1.44 -2.89
CA ASN A 78 12.69 -2.75 -3.06
C ASN A 78 13.09 -3.73 -1.96
N ARG A 79 14.37 -3.77 -1.59
CA ARG A 79 14.84 -4.61 -0.48
C ARG A 79 14.18 -4.22 0.84
N LYS A 80 14.06 -2.92 1.13
CA LYS A 80 13.35 -2.44 2.32
C LYS A 80 11.88 -2.85 2.30
N ARG A 81 11.18 -2.66 1.17
CA ARG A 81 9.78 -3.10 1.02
C ARG A 81 9.59 -4.60 1.22
N THR A 82 10.53 -5.43 0.76
CA THR A 82 10.51 -6.88 1.01
C THR A 82 10.48 -7.18 2.51
N ILE A 83 11.36 -6.54 3.29
CA ILE A 83 11.42 -6.71 4.75
C ILE A 83 10.13 -6.21 5.42
N GLN A 84 9.61 -5.08 4.96
CA GLN A 84 8.35 -4.50 5.45
C GLN A 84 7.17 -5.44 5.16
N ALA A 85 7.08 -5.97 3.95
CA ALA A 85 6.05 -6.93 3.55
C ALA A 85 6.11 -8.23 4.35
N ASP A 86 7.31 -8.77 4.62
CA ASP A 86 7.50 -9.95 5.47
C ASP A 86 7.04 -9.70 6.90
N SER A 87 7.34 -8.50 7.43
CA SER A 87 6.92 -8.10 8.77
C SER A 87 5.40 -8.02 8.87
N ILE A 88 4.73 -7.42 7.88
CA ILE A 88 3.27 -7.32 7.84
C ILE A 88 2.64 -8.70 7.64
N HIS A 89 3.19 -9.54 6.77
CA HIS A 89 2.70 -10.90 6.61
C HIS A 89 2.76 -11.68 7.94
N ALA A 90 3.82 -11.53 8.73
CA ALA A 90 3.92 -12.15 10.04
C ALA A 90 2.85 -11.62 11.03
N GLU A 91 2.53 -10.32 11.01
CA GLU A 91 1.45 -9.74 11.82
C GLU A 91 0.06 -10.22 11.38
N ILE A 92 -0.16 -10.43 10.08
CA ILE A 92 -1.39 -11.03 9.53
C ILE A 92 -1.56 -12.46 10.07
N GLN A 93 -0.51 -13.29 9.98
CA GLN A 93 -0.55 -14.69 10.42
C GLN A 93 -0.75 -14.85 11.94
N ARG A 94 -0.29 -13.88 12.72
CA ARG A 94 -0.47 -13.87 14.19
C ARG A 94 -1.80 -13.27 14.64
N SER A 95 -2.62 -12.76 13.73
CA SER A 95 -3.87 -12.12 14.10
C SER A 95 -4.89 -13.13 14.60
N PRO A 96 -5.45 -12.97 15.81
CA PRO A 96 -6.57 -13.79 16.26
C PRO A 96 -7.91 -13.33 15.67
N TYR A 97 -7.90 -12.25 14.90
CA TYR A 97 -9.09 -11.62 14.35
C TYR A 97 -9.05 -11.58 12.83
N PRO A 98 -10.20 -11.44 12.14
CA PRO A 98 -10.23 -11.07 10.73
C PRO A 98 -9.40 -9.81 10.49
N VAL A 99 -8.68 -9.78 9.36
CA VAL A 99 -7.74 -8.70 9.05
C VAL A 99 -8.23 -7.89 7.85
N ILE A 100 -8.09 -6.59 7.92
CA ILE A 100 -8.12 -5.66 6.79
C ILE A 100 -6.75 -5.01 6.71
N VAL A 101 -6.08 -5.17 5.57
CA VAL A 101 -4.79 -4.54 5.29
C VAL A 101 -4.99 -3.48 4.22
N CYS A 102 -4.60 -2.24 4.49
CA CYS A 102 -4.74 -1.15 3.53
C CYS A 102 -3.49 -0.25 3.52
N GLY A 103 -3.43 0.66 2.57
CA GLY A 103 -2.42 1.71 2.50
C GLY A 103 -1.61 1.72 1.21
N ASP A 104 -0.61 2.60 1.19
CA ASP A 104 0.34 2.76 0.09
C ASP A 104 1.49 1.76 0.24
N PHE A 105 1.57 0.83 -0.69
CA PHE A 105 2.63 -0.18 -0.75
C PHE A 105 3.83 0.29 -1.57
N ASN A 106 3.71 1.42 -2.26
CA ASN A 106 4.71 1.95 -3.17
C ASN A 106 5.23 0.93 -4.20
N ASP A 107 4.40 -0.07 -4.52
CA ASP A 107 4.74 -1.19 -5.40
C ASP A 107 3.53 -1.67 -6.19
N THR A 108 3.76 -2.28 -7.35
CA THR A 108 2.70 -2.71 -8.27
C THR A 108 2.20 -4.14 -7.98
N PRO A 109 1.05 -4.56 -8.57
CA PRO A 109 0.53 -5.92 -8.38
C PRO A 109 1.46 -7.05 -8.85
N ALA A 110 2.47 -6.75 -9.68
CA ALA A 110 3.48 -7.73 -10.11
C ALA A 110 4.62 -7.95 -9.11
N SER A 111 4.65 -7.20 -8.00
CA SER A 111 5.77 -7.20 -7.06
C SER A 111 5.68 -8.30 -6.02
N TYR A 112 6.85 -8.64 -5.45
CA TYR A 112 6.93 -9.49 -4.25
C TYR A 112 6.11 -8.91 -3.09
N THR A 113 6.22 -7.59 -2.86
CA THR A 113 5.53 -6.86 -1.80
C THR A 113 4.02 -7.12 -1.83
N TYR A 114 3.41 -6.96 -3.00
CA TYR A 114 1.99 -7.23 -3.20
C TYR A 114 1.63 -8.68 -2.91
N HIS A 115 2.30 -9.63 -3.56
CA HIS A 115 1.99 -11.05 -3.40
C HIS A 115 2.23 -11.55 -1.98
N ARG A 116 3.25 -11.03 -1.31
CA ARG A 116 3.59 -11.41 0.05
C ARG A 116 2.55 -10.98 1.06
N VAL A 117 2.10 -9.73 0.98
CA VAL A 117 1.06 -9.21 1.89
C VAL A 117 -0.30 -9.80 1.57
N LYS A 118 -0.64 -9.97 0.28
CA LYS A 118 -1.92 -10.54 -0.18
C LYS A 118 -2.07 -12.02 0.21
N LYS A 119 -0.98 -12.74 0.50
CA LYS A 119 -1.04 -14.20 0.73
C LYS A 119 -2.04 -14.57 1.83
N GLY A 120 -3.07 -15.33 1.46
CA GLY A 120 -4.19 -15.72 2.34
C GLY A 120 -5.26 -14.63 2.53
N LEU A 121 -5.21 -13.56 1.74
CA LEU A 121 -6.19 -12.49 1.74
C LEU A 121 -6.80 -12.29 0.35
N THR A 122 -7.96 -11.68 0.31
CA THR A 122 -8.66 -11.26 -0.91
C THR A 122 -8.30 -9.82 -1.25
N ASP A 123 -7.96 -9.51 -2.50
CA ASP A 123 -7.79 -8.13 -2.98
C ASP A 123 -9.17 -7.52 -3.27
N GLY A 124 -9.49 -6.43 -2.59
CA GLY A 124 -10.79 -5.77 -2.71
C GLY A 124 -11.12 -5.28 -4.12
N PHE A 125 -10.12 -4.82 -4.88
CA PHE A 125 -10.33 -4.45 -6.27
C PHE A 125 -10.60 -5.67 -7.16
N GLN A 126 -9.86 -6.77 -6.98
CA GLN A 126 -10.05 -7.98 -7.77
C GLN A 126 -11.38 -8.67 -7.49
N ASP A 127 -11.92 -8.52 -6.27
CA ASP A 127 -13.17 -9.15 -5.87
C ASP A 127 -14.40 -8.35 -6.30
N VAL A 128 -14.45 -7.05 -5.99
CA VAL A 128 -15.66 -6.23 -6.19
C VAL A 128 -15.39 -4.90 -6.89
N GLY A 129 -14.20 -4.72 -7.45
CA GLY A 129 -13.88 -3.57 -8.29
C GLY A 129 -14.23 -3.79 -9.75
N ASN A 130 -14.32 -2.72 -10.53
CA ASN A 130 -14.60 -2.76 -11.95
C ASN A 130 -13.60 -1.92 -12.77
N GLY A 131 -13.35 -2.37 -13.99
CA GLY A 131 -12.56 -1.64 -14.98
C GLY A 131 -11.07 -1.60 -14.67
N TYR A 132 -10.42 -0.53 -15.11
CA TYR A 132 -9.01 -0.25 -14.84
C TYR A 132 -8.88 0.71 -13.68
N GLN A 133 -8.00 0.40 -12.73
CA GLN A 133 -7.74 1.26 -11.59
C GLN A 133 -6.27 1.68 -11.55
N TYR A 134 -6.08 2.97 -11.33
CA TYR A 134 -4.83 3.57 -10.87
C TYR A 134 -5.09 4.31 -9.57
N THR A 135 -4.12 4.30 -8.67
CA THR A 135 -4.19 5.06 -7.42
C THR A 135 -3.14 6.15 -7.37
N PHE A 136 -2.05 6.01 -8.10
CA PHE A 136 -1.02 7.04 -8.27
C PHE A 136 -1.27 7.85 -9.54
N ARG A 137 -1.49 9.16 -9.41
CA ARG A 137 -1.92 10.04 -10.50
C ARG A 137 -0.77 10.50 -11.41
N GLN A 138 0.46 10.40 -10.93
CA GLN A 138 1.63 10.66 -11.75
C GLN A 138 1.97 9.43 -12.61
N LEU A 139 2.99 9.52 -13.45
CA LEU A 139 3.42 8.43 -14.34
C LEU A 139 2.30 7.90 -15.23
N TYR A 140 1.58 8.83 -15.90
CA TYR A 140 0.54 8.53 -16.88
C TYR A 140 -0.70 7.81 -16.33
N ARG A 141 -0.94 7.87 -15.00
CA ARG A 141 -2.09 7.23 -14.36
C ARG A 141 -2.16 5.70 -14.61
N LEU A 142 -0.99 5.05 -14.60
CA LEU A 142 -0.90 3.61 -14.91
C LEU A 142 -0.77 2.74 -13.65
N TRP A 143 -0.46 3.31 -12.50
CA TRP A 143 -0.03 2.53 -11.35
C TRP A 143 -1.07 2.49 -10.24
N ARG A 144 -1.45 1.27 -9.88
CA ARG A 144 -2.16 0.96 -8.65
C ARG A 144 -1.11 0.53 -7.62
N ILE A 145 -0.91 1.32 -6.60
CA ILE A 145 0.07 1.11 -5.53
C ILE A 145 -0.56 1.19 -4.14
N ASP A 146 -1.82 1.61 -4.07
CA ASP A 146 -2.63 1.60 -2.87
C ASP A 146 -3.63 0.44 -2.93
N TYR A 147 -3.77 -0.29 -1.84
CA TYR A 147 -4.53 -1.54 -1.80
C TYR A 147 -5.44 -1.61 -0.58
N VAL A 148 -6.47 -2.45 -0.69
CA VAL A 148 -7.21 -3.01 0.43
C VAL A 148 -7.28 -4.51 0.23
N PHE A 149 -6.71 -5.27 1.17
CA PHE A 149 -6.83 -6.72 1.27
C PHE A 149 -7.60 -7.08 2.52
N TYR A 150 -8.32 -8.19 2.50
CA TYR A 150 -9.11 -8.61 3.64
C TYR A 150 -9.23 -10.13 3.77
N SER A 151 -9.47 -10.59 5.00
CA SER A 151 -9.64 -12.00 5.34
C SER A 151 -10.87 -12.60 4.69
N GLU A 152 -10.83 -13.90 4.39
CA GLU A 152 -11.92 -14.65 3.77
C GLU A 152 -13.22 -14.62 4.58
N SER A 153 -13.16 -14.45 5.90
CA SER A 153 -14.32 -14.27 6.79
C SER A 153 -15.08 -12.95 6.57
N LEU A 154 -14.52 -12.03 5.78
CA LEU A 154 -15.18 -10.82 5.34
C LEU A 154 -15.71 -11.00 3.91
N LYS A 155 -16.74 -10.22 3.56
CA LYS A 155 -17.34 -10.19 2.23
C LYS A 155 -17.26 -8.77 1.68
N GLY A 156 -16.60 -8.60 0.54
CA GLY A 156 -16.62 -7.36 -0.22
C GLY A 156 -18.01 -7.09 -0.81
N GLN A 157 -18.41 -5.84 -0.83
CA GLN A 157 -19.67 -5.38 -1.42
C GLN A 157 -19.44 -4.35 -2.51
N ASN A 158 -18.46 -3.50 -2.33
CA ASN A 158 -18.13 -2.46 -3.29
C ASN A 158 -16.69 -1.99 -3.11
N TYR A 159 -16.08 -1.58 -4.23
CA TYR A 159 -14.77 -0.97 -4.27
C TYR A 159 -14.76 0.14 -5.31
N PHE A 160 -14.27 1.31 -4.95
CA PHE A 160 -14.09 2.41 -5.90
C PHE A 160 -12.92 3.32 -5.48
N SER A 161 -12.39 4.04 -6.45
CA SER A 161 -11.32 5.00 -6.25
C SER A 161 -11.64 6.26 -7.06
N PRO A 162 -12.22 7.29 -6.42
CA PRO A 162 -12.57 8.52 -7.11
C PRO A 162 -11.31 9.27 -7.53
N ASP A 163 -11.35 9.89 -8.71
CA ASP A 163 -10.28 10.79 -9.16
C ASP A 163 -10.37 12.10 -8.37
N VAL A 164 -9.30 12.42 -7.62
CA VAL A 164 -9.24 13.63 -6.79
C VAL A 164 -8.11 14.55 -7.27
N SER A 165 -8.31 15.87 -7.20
CA SER A 165 -7.35 16.86 -7.71
C SER A 165 -6.36 17.38 -6.65
N TYR A 166 -6.65 17.18 -5.38
CA TYR A 166 -5.91 17.75 -4.25
C TYR A 166 -4.79 16.84 -3.70
N SER A 167 -4.60 15.66 -4.28
CA SER A 167 -3.55 14.70 -3.91
C SER A 167 -2.92 14.11 -5.17
N ASP A 168 -1.70 13.63 -5.08
CA ASP A 168 -1.05 12.82 -6.11
C ASP A 168 -1.45 11.33 -6.03
N HIS A 169 -2.22 10.94 -5.02
CA HIS A 169 -2.89 9.65 -4.93
C HIS A 169 -4.41 9.81 -4.97
N ASN A 170 -5.08 8.87 -5.61
CA ASN A 170 -6.52 8.69 -5.49
C ASN A 170 -6.84 7.89 -4.24
N MET A 171 -7.87 8.32 -3.55
CA MET A 171 -8.41 7.62 -2.38
C MET A 171 -8.94 6.24 -2.79
N VAL A 172 -8.68 5.24 -1.97
CA VAL A 172 -9.27 3.89 -2.12
C VAL A 172 -10.38 3.71 -1.11
N VAL A 173 -11.56 3.32 -1.58
CA VAL A 173 -12.72 3.04 -0.75
C VAL A 173 -13.16 1.59 -0.96
N TRP A 174 -13.20 0.83 0.11
CA TRP A 174 -13.76 -0.53 0.13
C TRP A 174 -14.89 -0.59 1.15
N ARG A 175 -15.98 -1.24 0.78
CA ARG A 175 -17.11 -1.55 1.65
C ARG A 175 -17.26 -3.05 1.74
N GLY A 176 -17.47 -3.55 2.94
CA GLY A 176 -17.68 -4.96 3.19
C GLY A 176 -18.41 -5.21 4.52
N CYS A 177 -18.72 -6.47 4.78
CA CYS A 177 -19.31 -6.94 6.03
C CYS A 177 -18.66 -8.24 6.49
N VAL A 178 -18.88 -8.61 7.72
CA VAL A 178 -18.54 -9.94 8.23
C VAL A 178 -19.48 -10.96 7.59
N LYS A 179 -18.96 -12.09 7.15
CA LYS A 179 -19.79 -13.21 6.70
C LYS A 179 -20.53 -13.82 7.91
N ASN A 180 -21.81 -14.06 7.74
CA ASN A 180 -22.62 -14.81 8.72
C ASN A 180 -22.26 -16.28 8.69
#